data_f04eec1319c731d03d82a0f026321f85
#
_entry.id   f04eec1319c731d03d82a0f026321f85
#
_cell.length_a   1.000
_cell.length_b   1.000
_cell.length_c   1.000
_cell.angle_alpha   90.00
_cell.angle_beta   90.00
_cell.angle_gamma   90.00
#
_symmetry.space_group_name_H-M   'P 1'
#
loop_
_entity.id
_entity.type
_entity.pdbx_description
1 polymer ?
#
loop_
_entity_poly.entity_id
_entity_poly.type
_entity_poly.pdbx_seq_one_letter_code
_entity_poly.pdbx_strand_id
1 'polypeptide(L)'
;MESAALTPRQGPLGTQGAAEVDEFVVLFYEHTVGRADFSPSGVAEELGVPRQRVEHAVGVLSELRLVKPAEGRAGRLVAVSPEAAQMELLVPLEREILDSRRRLAGFKGQLSSFVAAFEKQSQSRARTDPVVITDDREEIELRLLQAAQSCTTEVLVVQPCVARETRELRLARPLVLDALRRGAQGRIIYPHTARGDSDTRAHLGELLSVGGQVRTIKEVRDRFLVFDRKTAFIPAGEGEAIAVVYEGAVAAFLAGLHGRLWESAFDFDSGAAGYAGTLEDLKATLLDLLASGAKDEVIARRVGMSERTFRRHVATIMQELSATSRFQAGVLAARTGLVDPAPRSDAA
;
A
#
# COMPACT_ATOMS: atom_id res chain seq x y z
N MET A 1 23.84 -10.33 51.92
CA MET A 1 22.47 -10.02 52.37
C MET A 1 22.24 -8.57 52.02
N GLU A 2 21.73 -8.33 50.86
CA GLU A 2 21.27 -6.98 50.48
C GLU A 2 20.18 -7.17 49.41
N SER A 3 18.97 -6.83 49.84
CA SER A 3 17.75 -6.96 49.04
C SER A 3 17.67 -5.78 48.10
N ALA A 4 17.93 -5.98 46.81
CA ALA A 4 17.74 -5.00 45.78
C ALA A 4 16.29 -5.03 45.33
N ALA A 5 15.52 -4.01 45.74
CA ALA A 5 14.17 -3.73 45.30
C ALA A 5 14.16 -3.45 43.80
N LEU A 6 13.51 -4.33 43.04
CA LEU A 6 13.19 -4.15 41.62
C LEU A 6 12.09 -3.10 41.48
N THR A 7 12.45 -1.92 41.03
CA THR A 7 11.52 -0.90 40.54
C THR A 7 10.94 -1.39 39.20
N PRO A 8 9.62 -1.45 39.01
CA PRO A 8 9.06 -1.82 37.72
C PRO A 8 9.32 -0.71 36.69
N ARG A 9 10.03 -1.05 35.63
CA ARG A 9 10.10 -0.23 34.39
C ARG A 9 8.71 -0.14 33.81
N GLN A 10 8.12 1.04 33.81
CA GLN A 10 6.95 1.35 33.00
C GLN A 10 7.35 1.21 31.53
N GLY A 11 6.85 0.15 30.86
CA GLY A 11 6.93 -0.03 29.42
C GLY A 11 5.98 0.96 28.72
N PRO A 12 6.17 1.18 27.41
CA PRO A 12 5.34 2.11 26.64
C PRO A 12 3.87 1.67 26.67
N LEU A 13 2.98 2.65 26.84
CA LEU A 13 1.53 2.51 26.85
C LEU A 13 1.07 1.68 25.64
N GLY A 14 0.68 0.43 25.90
CA GLY A 14 -0.01 -0.41 24.92
C GLY A 14 -1.33 0.26 24.56
N THR A 15 -1.70 0.18 23.30
CA THR A 15 -3.03 0.50 22.77
C THR A 15 -4.07 -0.43 23.40
N GLN A 16 -4.44 -0.19 24.66
CA GLN A 16 -5.70 -0.64 25.21
C GLN A 16 -6.75 0.31 24.63
N GLY A 17 -7.85 -0.25 24.09
CA GLY A 17 -8.93 0.51 23.47
C GLY A 17 -9.32 1.68 24.35
N ALA A 18 -9.51 2.85 23.73
CA ALA A 18 -9.95 4.04 24.42
C ALA A 18 -11.19 3.68 25.25
N ALA A 19 -11.17 4.00 26.55
CA ALA A 19 -12.30 3.75 27.44
C ALA A 19 -13.52 4.41 26.82
N GLU A 20 -14.59 3.63 26.64
CA GLU A 20 -15.80 4.11 25.98
C GLU A 20 -16.48 5.15 26.86
N VAL A 21 -16.52 6.39 26.40
CA VAL A 21 -17.18 7.49 27.09
C VAL A 21 -18.66 7.41 26.77
N ASP A 22 -19.44 6.82 27.69
CA ASP A 22 -20.89 6.78 27.58
C ASP A 22 -21.54 8.04 28.10
N GLU A 23 -22.85 8.23 27.87
CA GLU A 23 -23.64 9.36 28.28
C GLU A 23 -23.64 9.55 29.83
N PHE A 24 -23.57 8.45 30.57
CA PHE A 24 -23.49 8.49 32.02
C PHE A 24 -22.15 9.03 32.52
N VAL A 25 -21.05 8.75 31.89
CA VAL A 25 -19.71 9.28 32.22
C VAL A 25 -19.72 10.82 32.11
N VAL A 26 -20.31 11.33 31.03
CA VAL A 26 -20.45 12.79 30.83
C VAL A 26 -21.33 13.41 31.91
N LEU A 27 -22.51 12.85 32.18
CA LEU A 27 -23.44 13.31 33.22
C LEU A 27 -22.81 13.26 34.62
N PHE A 28 -22.06 12.21 34.92
CA PHE A 28 -21.31 12.08 36.16
C PHE A 28 -20.26 13.20 36.32
N TYR A 29 -19.53 13.48 35.25
CA TYR A 29 -18.55 14.58 35.23
C TYR A 29 -19.26 15.94 35.44
N GLU A 30 -20.34 16.24 34.73
CA GLU A 30 -21.16 17.45 34.90
C GLU A 30 -21.65 17.61 36.33
N HIS A 31 -22.06 16.50 36.97
CA HIS A 31 -22.56 16.52 38.36
C HIS A 31 -21.43 16.79 39.37
N THR A 32 -20.20 16.49 39.04
CA THR A 32 -19.05 16.62 39.97
C THR A 32 -18.21 17.87 39.71
N VAL A 33 -18.26 18.43 38.49
CA VAL A 33 -17.53 19.65 38.15
C VAL A 33 -18.04 20.83 38.97
N GLY A 34 -17.15 21.67 39.50
CA GLY A 34 -17.48 22.79 40.34
C GLY A 34 -17.62 22.48 41.82
N ARG A 35 -17.58 21.22 42.24
CA ARG A 35 -17.46 20.83 43.66
C ARG A 35 -16.02 20.93 44.12
N ALA A 36 -15.85 21.36 45.41
CA ALA A 36 -14.50 21.40 45.99
C ALA A 36 -13.85 20.00 46.03
N ASP A 37 -14.63 18.99 46.34
CA ASP A 37 -14.32 17.57 46.27
C ASP A 37 -15.58 16.69 46.36
N PHE A 38 -15.52 15.44 46.02
CA PHE A 38 -16.63 14.47 46.10
C PHE A 38 -16.15 13.09 46.48
N SER A 39 -17.03 12.26 47.08
CA SER A 39 -16.78 10.84 47.25
C SER A 39 -17.60 10.04 46.24
N PRO A 40 -17.04 9.02 45.59
CA PRO A 40 -17.79 8.16 44.65
C PRO A 40 -19.04 7.54 45.25
N SER A 41 -18.97 7.10 46.51
CA SER A 41 -20.13 6.56 47.24
C SER A 41 -21.21 7.57 47.49
N GLY A 42 -20.86 8.81 47.88
CA GLY A 42 -21.82 9.88 48.06
C GLY A 42 -22.56 10.27 46.78
N VAL A 43 -21.84 10.35 45.68
CA VAL A 43 -22.45 10.64 44.37
C VAL A 43 -23.33 9.47 43.89
N ALA A 44 -23.00 8.22 44.19
CA ALA A 44 -23.86 7.07 43.91
C ALA A 44 -25.18 7.15 44.63
N GLU A 45 -25.19 7.56 45.91
CA GLU A 45 -26.40 7.78 46.71
C GLU A 45 -27.22 8.96 46.19
N GLU A 46 -26.57 10.09 45.87
CA GLU A 46 -27.22 11.30 45.33
C GLU A 46 -27.91 11.03 43.98
N LEU A 47 -27.26 10.29 43.07
CA LEU A 47 -27.80 9.96 41.77
C LEU A 47 -28.72 8.74 41.77
N GLY A 48 -28.82 7.99 42.89
CA GLY A 48 -29.61 6.76 42.98
C GLY A 48 -29.17 5.65 42.06
N VAL A 49 -27.87 5.58 41.76
CA VAL A 49 -27.29 4.59 40.81
C VAL A 49 -26.40 3.54 41.49
N PRO A 50 -26.25 2.34 40.91
CA PRO A 50 -25.37 1.33 41.47
C PRO A 50 -23.93 1.86 41.60
N ARG A 51 -23.27 1.56 42.71
CA ARG A 51 -21.88 1.95 42.97
C ARG A 51 -20.92 1.51 41.88
N GLN A 52 -21.12 0.34 41.31
CA GLN A 52 -20.27 -0.20 40.20
C GLN A 52 -20.29 0.71 38.95
N ARG A 53 -21.43 1.39 38.68
CA ARG A 53 -21.55 2.31 37.55
C ARG A 53 -20.77 3.60 37.80
N VAL A 54 -20.75 4.09 39.03
CA VAL A 54 -19.93 5.25 39.44
C VAL A 54 -18.43 4.88 39.44
N GLU A 55 -18.06 3.68 39.90
CA GLU A 55 -16.68 3.24 39.87
C GLU A 55 -16.15 3.11 38.42
N HIS A 56 -17.00 2.64 37.48
CA HIS A 56 -16.67 2.67 36.05
C HIS A 56 -16.45 4.10 35.53
N ALA A 57 -17.39 5.01 35.80
CA ALA A 57 -17.24 6.39 35.38
C ALA A 57 -15.97 7.07 35.94
N VAL A 58 -15.69 6.84 37.23
CA VAL A 58 -14.44 7.31 37.85
C VAL A 58 -13.21 6.70 37.19
N GLY A 59 -13.24 5.42 36.80
CA GLY A 59 -12.17 4.76 36.05
C GLY A 59 -11.88 5.46 34.74
N VAL A 60 -12.91 5.66 33.90
CA VAL A 60 -12.82 6.35 32.61
C VAL A 60 -12.31 7.78 32.78
N LEU A 61 -12.89 8.55 33.72
CA LEU A 61 -12.47 9.93 33.97
C LEU A 61 -11.05 10.03 34.53
N SER A 62 -10.61 9.04 35.31
CA SER A 62 -9.23 8.98 35.80
C SER A 62 -8.21 8.70 34.69
N GLU A 63 -8.53 7.81 33.76
CA GLU A 63 -7.72 7.58 32.56
C GLU A 63 -7.60 8.85 31.71
N LEU A 64 -8.70 9.59 31.57
CA LEU A 64 -8.76 10.87 30.86
C LEU A 64 -8.20 12.06 31.66
N ARG A 65 -7.70 11.84 32.89
CA ARG A 65 -7.21 12.90 33.80
C ARG A 65 -8.28 13.97 34.17
N LEU A 66 -9.55 13.66 34.00
CA LEU A 66 -10.67 14.53 34.32
C LEU A 66 -11.06 14.48 35.80
N VAL A 67 -10.56 13.48 36.57
CA VAL A 67 -10.66 13.42 38.02
C VAL A 67 -9.29 13.02 38.62
N LYS A 68 -8.99 13.55 39.80
CA LYS A 68 -7.80 13.21 40.57
C LYS A 68 -8.08 13.13 42.08
N PRO A 69 -7.25 12.42 42.85
CA PRO A 69 -7.39 12.41 44.31
C PRO A 69 -7.32 13.83 44.91
N ALA A 70 -8.21 14.12 45.86
CA ALA A 70 -8.15 15.37 46.60
C ALA A 70 -6.97 15.38 47.59
N GLU A 71 -6.18 16.43 47.60
CA GLU A 71 -5.04 16.56 48.49
C GLU A 71 -5.47 16.52 49.96
N GLY A 72 -4.83 15.67 50.78
CA GLY A 72 -5.09 15.58 52.21
C GLY A 72 -6.44 14.96 52.61
N ARG A 73 -7.23 14.41 51.67
CA ARG A 73 -8.56 13.82 51.95
C ARG A 73 -8.71 12.44 51.32
N ALA A 74 -8.38 11.40 52.10
CA ALA A 74 -8.47 10.03 51.63
C ALA A 74 -9.88 9.65 51.12
N GLY A 75 -9.97 9.01 49.95
CA GLY A 75 -11.21 8.54 49.34
C GLY A 75 -12.07 9.65 48.68
N ARG A 76 -11.56 10.86 48.60
CA ARG A 76 -12.24 11.97 47.90
C ARG A 76 -11.51 12.29 46.60
N LEU A 77 -12.28 12.74 45.59
CA LEU A 77 -11.80 13.10 44.25
C LEU A 77 -12.17 14.55 43.96
N VAL A 78 -11.44 15.19 43.06
CA VAL A 78 -11.69 16.51 42.50
C VAL A 78 -11.81 16.39 40.99
N ALA A 79 -12.82 17.01 40.43
CA ALA A 79 -12.95 17.14 38.96
C ALA A 79 -11.92 18.17 38.45
N VAL A 80 -11.29 17.83 37.34
CA VAL A 80 -10.25 18.61 36.64
C VAL A 80 -10.85 19.18 35.38
N SER A 81 -10.56 20.41 35.01
CA SER A 81 -11.05 20.96 33.75
C SER A 81 -10.48 20.22 32.52
N PRO A 82 -11.25 20.14 31.43
CA PRO A 82 -10.77 19.46 30.20
C PRO A 82 -9.45 20.05 29.67
N GLU A 83 -9.27 21.37 29.80
CA GLU A 83 -8.05 22.05 29.35
C GLU A 83 -6.85 21.62 30.19
N ALA A 84 -6.99 21.48 31.51
CA ALA A 84 -5.94 21.03 32.39
C ALA A 84 -5.61 19.52 32.11
N ALA A 85 -6.64 18.70 31.90
CA ALA A 85 -6.48 17.31 31.53
C ALA A 85 -5.77 17.14 30.17
N GLN A 86 -6.13 17.96 29.17
CA GLN A 86 -5.44 17.99 27.87
C GLN A 86 -3.98 18.37 28.02
N MET A 87 -3.65 19.37 28.82
CA MET A 87 -2.25 19.74 29.05
C MET A 87 -1.46 18.61 29.71
N GLU A 88 -2.06 17.91 30.67
CA GLU A 88 -1.40 16.80 31.36
C GLU A 88 -1.18 15.57 30.45
N LEU A 89 -2.14 15.28 29.53
CA LEU A 89 -2.07 14.13 28.63
C LEU A 89 -1.30 14.42 27.36
N LEU A 90 -1.60 15.54 26.67
CA LEU A 90 -1.11 15.78 25.30
C LEU A 90 0.29 16.36 25.28
N VAL A 91 0.64 17.25 26.23
CA VAL A 91 1.98 17.89 26.21
C VAL A 91 3.13 16.88 26.31
N PRO A 92 3.07 15.81 27.14
CA PRO A 92 4.11 14.79 27.15
C PRO A 92 4.21 14.04 25.82
N LEU A 93 3.07 13.68 25.20
CA LEU A 93 3.01 12.98 23.93
C LEU A 93 3.59 13.83 22.77
N GLU A 94 3.23 15.11 22.73
CA GLU A 94 3.77 16.04 21.74
C GLU A 94 5.29 16.19 21.88
N ARG A 95 5.79 16.27 23.11
CA ARG A 95 7.25 16.28 23.37
C ARG A 95 7.93 15.01 22.88
N GLU A 96 7.35 13.85 23.15
CA GLU A 96 7.90 12.57 22.69
C GLU A 96 7.96 12.49 21.16
N ILE A 97 6.90 12.94 20.48
CA ILE A 97 6.85 13.04 19.01
C ILE A 97 7.96 13.99 18.51
N LEU A 98 8.10 15.17 19.11
CA LEU A 98 9.13 16.14 18.74
C LEU A 98 10.53 15.59 18.96
N ASP A 99 10.78 14.91 20.06
CA ASP A 99 12.09 14.32 20.36
C ASP A 99 12.40 13.14 19.43
N SER A 100 11.39 12.35 19.06
CA SER A 100 11.53 11.29 18.05
C SER A 100 11.86 11.87 16.67
N ARG A 101 11.20 12.97 16.27
CA ARG A 101 11.51 13.69 15.03
C ARG A 101 12.92 14.27 15.03
N ARG A 102 13.38 14.85 16.15
CA ARG A 102 14.74 15.37 16.29
C ARG A 102 15.79 14.26 16.18
N ARG A 103 15.58 13.12 16.84
CA ARG A 103 16.45 11.95 16.73
C ARG A 103 16.51 11.45 15.28
N LEU A 104 15.37 11.35 14.60
CA LEU A 104 15.33 10.95 13.19
C LEU A 104 16.10 11.93 12.29
N ALA A 105 15.92 13.24 12.50
CA ALA A 105 16.68 14.26 11.77
C ALA A 105 18.19 14.18 12.04
N GLY A 106 18.58 13.93 13.29
CA GLY A 106 19.97 13.71 13.68
C GLY A 106 20.61 12.51 12.97
N PHE A 107 19.92 11.36 12.95
CA PHE A 107 20.39 10.18 12.22
C PHE A 107 20.48 10.43 10.72
N LYS A 108 19.48 11.09 10.13
CA LYS A 108 19.52 11.46 8.70
C LYS A 108 20.73 12.36 8.40
N GLY A 109 21.00 13.35 9.26
CA GLY A 109 22.17 14.23 9.11
C GLY A 109 23.51 13.49 9.24
N GLN A 110 23.63 12.56 10.17
CA GLN A 110 24.83 11.75 10.33
C GLN A 110 25.05 10.81 9.13
N LEU A 111 23.99 10.17 8.64
CA LEU A 111 24.07 9.25 7.50
C LEU A 111 24.32 9.98 6.17
N SER A 112 23.87 11.22 6.03
CA SER A 112 24.05 11.99 4.79
C SER A 112 25.51 12.17 4.38
N SER A 113 26.44 12.27 5.36
CA SER A 113 27.87 12.36 5.09
C SER A 113 28.46 11.07 4.48
N PHE A 114 27.80 9.93 4.69
CA PHE A 114 28.23 8.65 4.12
C PHE A 114 27.60 8.37 2.75
N VAL A 115 26.49 9.04 2.41
CA VAL A 115 25.79 8.85 1.13
C VAL A 115 26.72 9.16 -0.05
N ALA A 116 27.42 10.30 -0.01
CA ALA A 116 28.34 10.68 -1.08
C ALA A 116 29.51 9.68 -1.25
N ALA A 117 30.04 9.16 -0.13
CA ALA A 117 31.08 8.14 -0.16
C ALA A 117 30.58 6.83 -0.76
N PHE A 118 29.38 6.43 -0.37
CA PHE A 118 28.71 5.23 -0.88
C PHE A 118 28.35 5.35 -2.35
N GLU A 119 27.79 6.50 -2.78
CA GLU A 119 27.46 6.77 -4.19
C GLU A 119 28.70 6.70 -5.09
N LYS A 120 29.81 7.28 -4.62
CA LYS A 120 31.10 7.20 -5.35
C LYS A 120 31.57 5.77 -5.51
N GLN A 121 31.43 4.94 -4.48
CA GLN A 121 31.79 3.52 -4.52
C GLN A 121 30.82 2.70 -5.41
N SER A 122 29.52 3.00 -5.32
CA SER A 122 28.48 2.35 -6.14
C SER A 122 28.63 2.69 -7.62
N GLN A 123 28.94 3.94 -7.97
CA GLN A 123 29.27 4.35 -9.34
C GLN A 123 30.54 3.66 -9.86
N SER A 124 31.53 3.45 -8.98
CA SER A 124 32.72 2.68 -9.33
C SER A 124 32.39 1.21 -9.63
N ARG A 125 31.51 0.59 -8.82
CA ARG A 125 31.04 -0.78 -9.04
C ARG A 125 30.15 -0.91 -10.30
N ALA A 126 29.26 0.04 -10.54
CA ALA A 126 28.43 0.09 -11.75
C ALA A 126 29.27 0.21 -13.03
N ARG A 127 30.47 0.78 -12.96
CA ARG A 127 31.44 0.80 -14.06
C ARG A 127 32.15 -0.55 -14.25
N THR A 128 32.25 -1.37 -13.19
CA THR A 128 32.89 -2.67 -13.22
C THR A 128 31.89 -3.75 -13.65
N ASP A 129 30.64 -3.68 -13.15
CA ASP A 129 29.56 -4.63 -13.43
C ASP A 129 28.31 -3.87 -13.87
N PRO A 130 28.15 -3.59 -15.18
CA PRO A 130 27.01 -2.83 -15.70
C PRO A 130 25.66 -3.54 -15.54
N VAL A 131 25.69 -4.87 -15.34
CA VAL A 131 24.52 -5.70 -15.07
C VAL A 131 24.84 -6.66 -13.94
N VAL A 132 24.05 -6.61 -12.88
CA VAL A 132 24.15 -7.52 -11.73
C VAL A 132 22.93 -8.41 -11.71
N ILE A 133 23.11 -9.71 -11.78
CA ILE A 133 22.04 -10.69 -11.66
C ILE A 133 22.10 -11.28 -10.25
N THR A 134 21.01 -11.21 -9.51
CA THR A 134 20.90 -11.73 -8.15
C THR A 134 19.51 -12.25 -7.86
N ASP A 135 19.42 -13.30 -7.05
CA ASP A 135 18.20 -13.84 -6.45
C ASP A 135 18.18 -13.59 -4.93
N ASP A 136 19.24 -12.98 -4.40
CA ASP A 136 19.31 -12.59 -3.00
C ASP A 136 18.33 -11.45 -2.73
N ARG A 137 17.39 -11.74 -1.82
CA ARG A 137 16.34 -10.82 -1.44
C ARG A 137 16.87 -9.52 -0.83
N GLU A 138 17.80 -9.62 0.09
CA GLU A 138 18.32 -8.45 0.81
C GLU A 138 19.06 -7.53 -0.16
N GLU A 139 19.77 -8.13 -1.10
CA GLU A 139 20.46 -7.40 -2.15
C GLU A 139 19.48 -6.72 -3.11
N ILE A 140 18.42 -7.40 -3.55
CA ILE A 140 17.36 -6.82 -4.40
C ILE A 140 16.70 -5.64 -3.69
N GLU A 141 16.31 -5.81 -2.41
CA GLU A 141 15.66 -4.78 -1.61
C GLU A 141 16.56 -3.56 -1.43
N LEU A 142 17.82 -3.77 -1.11
CA LEU A 142 18.80 -2.69 -0.97
C LEU A 142 18.98 -1.90 -2.27
N ARG A 143 19.10 -2.59 -3.42
CA ARG A 143 19.28 -1.97 -4.73
C ARG A 143 18.04 -1.20 -5.17
N LEU A 144 16.84 -1.73 -4.94
CA LEU A 144 15.57 -1.03 -5.17
C LEU A 144 15.47 0.22 -4.32
N LEU A 145 15.78 0.12 -3.02
CA LEU A 145 15.78 1.26 -2.11
C LEU A 145 16.74 2.36 -2.58
N GLN A 146 17.96 2.00 -2.96
CA GLN A 146 18.97 2.95 -3.46
C GLN A 146 18.51 3.66 -4.74
N ALA A 147 18.00 2.89 -5.72
CA ALA A 147 17.50 3.45 -6.97
C ALA A 147 16.31 4.39 -6.74
N ALA A 148 15.37 3.99 -5.88
CA ALA A 148 14.22 4.81 -5.53
C ALA A 148 14.63 6.09 -4.77
N GLN A 149 15.55 6.00 -3.80
CA GLN A 149 16.02 7.16 -3.03
C GLN A 149 16.78 8.18 -3.89
N SER A 150 17.58 7.70 -4.85
CA SER A 150 18.33 8.55 -5.79
C SER A 150 17.47 9.08 -6.93
N CYS A 151 16.25 8.57 -7.11
CA CYS A 151 15.34 8.99 -8.16
C CYS A 151 14.85 10.42 -7.94
N THR A 152 15.05 11.27 -8.94
CA THR A 152 14.70 12.69 -8.91
C THR A 152 13.81 13.15 -10.05
N THR A 153 13.75 12.40 -11.16
CA THR A 153 13.05 12.85 -12.38
C THR A 153 11.86 11.96 -12.73
N GLU A 154 12.08 10.68 -12.98
CA GLU A 154 10.98 9.81 -13.41
C GLU A 154 11.13 8.36 -12.94
N VAL A 155 9.97 7.73 -12.72
CA VAL A 155 9.82 6.29 -12.48
C VAL A 155 8.92 5.71 -13.56
N LEU A 156 9.43 4.72 -14.31
CA LEU A 156 8.68 4.03 -15.36
C LEU A 156 8.46 2.58 -14.95
N VAL A 157 7.21 2.15 -14.94
CA VAL A 157 6.81 0.79 -14.51
C VAL A 157 6.00 0.13 -15.60
N VAL A 158 6.37 -1.09 -15.95
CA VAL A 158 5.55 -2.01 -16.75
C VAL A 158 5.32 -3.27 -15.94
N GLN A 159 4.06 -3.58 -15.68
CA GLN A 159 3.66 -4.71 -14.83
C GLN A 159 2.65 -5.61 -15.53
N PRO A 160 3.03 -6.84 -15.96
CA PRO A 160 2.16 -7.72 -16.76
C PRO A 160 1.10 -8.47 -15.95
N CYS A 161 1.31 -8.71 -14.65
CA CYS A 161 0.47 -9.59 -13.86
C CYS A 161 -0.15 -8.88 -12.66
N VAL A 162 -1.46 -9.06 -12.50
CA VAL A 162 -2.25 -8.57 -11.36
C VAL A 162 -2.40 -9.65 -10.29
N ALA A 163 -2.59 -10.91 -10.69
CA ALA A 163 -2.94 -12.01 -9.79
C ALA A 163 -1.76 -12.63 -9.02
N ARG A 164 -0.54 -12.43 -9.49
CA ARG A 164 0.69 -12.81 -8.79
C ARG A 164 1.51 -11.57 -8.54
N GLU A 165 1.25 -10.95 -7.42
CA GLU A 165 2.16 -9.94 -6.92
C GLU A 165 3.48 -10.63 -6.56
N THR A 166 4.48 -10.42 -7.40
CA THR A 166 5.81 -10.89 -7.06
C THR A 166 6.34 -10.13 -5.86
N ARG A 167 7.23 -10.76 -5.12
CA ARG A 167 7.80 -10.21 -3.89
C ARG A 167 8.45 -8.84 -4.13
N GLU A 168 9.17 -8.70 -5.24
CA GLU A 168 9.86 -7.45 -5.62
C GLU A 168 8.86 -6.33 -5.87
N LEU A 169 7.70 -6.62 -6.42
CA LEU A 169 6.67 -5.62 -6.64
C LEU A 169 6.13 -5.09 -5.31
N ARG A 170 5.92 -5.97 -4.33
CA ARG A 170 5.53 -5.53 -2.97
C ARG A 170 6.57 -4.64 -2.33
N LEU A 171 7.85 -4.92 -2.56
CA LEU A 171 8.94 -4.08 -2.10
C LEU A 171 9.02 -2.75 -2.86
N ALA A 172 8.81 -2.79 -4.18
CA ALA A 172 8.90 -1.61 -5.03
C ALA A 172 7.73 -0.63 -4.83
N ARG A 173 6.51 -1.10 -4.55
CA ARG A 173 5.31 -0.25 -4.38
C ARG A 173 5.50 0.94 -3.43
N PRO A 174 5.88 0.75 -2.15
CA PRO A 174 6.08 1.87 -1.23
C PRO A 174 7.22 2.78 -1.66
N LEU A 175 8.25 2.23 -2.31
CA LEU A 175 9.41 2.99 -2.78
C LEU A 175 9.05 3.88 -3.98
N VAL A 176 8.23 3.38 -4.91
CA VAL A 176 7.69 4.16 -6.03
C VAL A 176 6.81 5.29 -5.50
N LEU A 177 5.86 5.00 -4.60
CA LEU A 177 5.00 6.02 -3.98
C LEU A 177 5.83 7.12 -3.30
N ASP A 178 6.89 6.74 -2.58
CA ASP A 178 7.78 7.69 -1.92
C ASP A 178 8.56 8.56 -2.92
N ALA A 179 9.04 7.99 -4.03
CA ALA A 179 9.68 8.74 -5.10
C ALA A 179 8.71 9.77 -5.73
N LEU A 180 7.45 9.38 -5.99
CA LEU A 180 6.42 10.28 -6.49
C LEU A 180 6.11 11.42 -5.50
N ARG A 181 5.99 11.11 -4.21
CA ARG A 181 5.79 12.13 -3.16
C ARG A 181 6.93 13.15 -3.07
N ARG A 182 8.14 12.75 -3.46
CA ARG A 182 9.29 13.65 -3.58
C ARG A 182 9.32 14.46 -4.87
N GLY A 183 8.37 14.24 -5.79
CA GLY A 183 8.23 15.02 -7.03
C GLY A 183 8.72 14.32 -8.31
N ALA A 184 9.11 13.05 -8.24
CA ALA A 184 9.41 12.28 -9.44
C ALA A 184 8.13 12.04 -10.26
N GLN A 185 8.21 12.07 -11.59
CA GLN A 185 7.10 11.73 -12.47
C GLN A 185 6.94 10.23 -12.58
N GLY A 186 5.77 9.70 -12.23
CA GLY A 186 5.47 8.26 -12.35
C GLY A 186 4.61 7.97 -13.57
N ARG A 187 5.05 7.04 -14.43
CA ARG A 187 4.27 6.48 -15.53
C ARG A 187 4.20 4.97 -15.39
N ILE A 188 3.01 4.48 -15.12
CA ILE A 188 2.78 3.08 -14.74
C ILE A 188 1.83 2.43 -15.75
N ILE A 189 2.24 1.29 -16.32
CA ILE A 189 1.45 0.51 -17.27
C ILE A 189 1.08 -0.83 -16.66
N TYR A 190 -0.21 -1.14 -16.71
CA TYR A 190 -0.79 -2.43 -16.31
C TYR A 190 -1.62 -3.03 -17.44
N PRO A 191 -1.92 -4.32 -17.41
CA PRO A 191 -2.92 -4.90 -18.32
C PRO A 191 -4.31 -4.41 -17.95
N HIS A 192 -5.26 -4.44 -18.91
CA HIS A 192 -6.65 -4.05 -18.67
C HIS A 192 -7.31 -4.84 -17.53
N THR A 193 -6.86 -6.06 -17.27
CA THR A 193 -7.31 -6.91 -16.15
C THR A 193 -7.12 -6.27 -14.77
N ALA A 194 -6.18 -5.33 -14.63
CA ALA A 194 -5.95 -4.57 -13.40
C ALA A 194 -7.20 -3.78 -12.96
N ARG A 195 -8.06 -3.41 -13.90
CA ARG A 195 -9.30 -2.68 -13.62
C ARG A 195 -10.34 -3.53 -12.88
N GLY A 196 -10.28 -4.86 -13.03
CA GLY A 196 -11.19 -5.82 -12.38
C GLY A 196 -10.75 -6.31 -11.01
N ASP A 197 -9.52 -6.05 -10.61
CA ASP A 197 -8.95 -6.49 -9.33
C ASP A 197 -9.01 -5.38 -8.28
N SER A 198 -9.68 -5.64 -7.15
CA SER A 198 -9.94 -4.64 -6.11
C SER A 198 -8.67 -4.10 -5.47
N ASP A 199 -7.72 -4.99 -5.18
CA ASP A 199 -6.48 -4.64 -4.46
C ASP A 199 -5.55 -3.83 -5.36
N THR A 200 -5.46 -4.23 -6.63
CA THR A 200 -4.70 -3.48 -7.63
C THR A 200 -5.33 -2.11 -7.87
N ARG A 201 -6.67 -2.01 -7.99
CA ARG A 201 -7.35 -0.72 -8.14
C ARG A 201 -7.08 0.22 -6.96
N ALA A 202 -7.12 -0.30 -5.73
CA ALA A 202 -6.81 0.50 -4.55
C ALA A 202 -5.38 1.07 -4.64
N HIS A 203 -4.40 0.23 -4.99
CA HIS A 203 -3.03 0.66 -5.20
C HIS A 203 -2.86 1.68 -6.34
N LEU A 204 -3.54 1.46 -7.49
CA LEU A 204 -3.51 2.42 -8.59
C LEU A 204 -4.14 3.77 -8.20
N GLY A 205 -5.20 3.73 -7.36
CA GLY A 205 -5.78 4.93 -6.75
C GLY A 205 -4.79 5.70 -5.87
N GLU A 206 -3.98 4.99 -5.07
CA GLU A 206 -2.90 5.61 -4.28
C GLU A 206 -1.86 6.29 -5.17
N LEU A 207 -1.42 5.62 -6.25
CA LEU A 207 -0.47 6.19 -7.21
C LEU A 207 -1.00 7.48 -7.86
N LEU A 208 -2.27 7.47 -8.29
CA LEU A 208 -2.94 8.64 -8.85
C LEU A 208 -3.03 9.79 -7.84
N SER A 209 -3.34 9.49 -6.57
CA SER A 209 -3.49 10.49 -5.51
C SER A 209 -2.20 11.28 -5.20
N VAL A 210 -1.04 10.69 -5.51
CA VAL A 210 0.28 11.33 -5.35
C VAL A 210 0.85 11.87 -6.66
N GLY A 211 0.02 12.00 -7.71
CA GLY A 211 0.41 12.58 -9.00
C GLY A 211 1.04 11.61 -9.99
N GLY A 212 0.98 10.30 -9.73
CA GLY A 212 1.36 9.28 -10.70
C GLY A 212 0.37 9.21 -11.85
N GLN A 213 0.84 8.84 -13.02
CA GLN A 213 0.02 8.59 -14.21
C GLN A 213 -0.08 7.08 -14.43
N VAL A 214 -1.28 6.59 -14.60
CA VAL A 214 -1.54 5.16 -14.80
C VAL A 214 -2.27 4.95 -16.11
N ARG A 215 -1.76 4.04 -16.93
CA ARG A 215 -2.42 3.58 -18.14
C ARG A 215 -2.56 2.07 -18.17
N THR A 216 -3.50 1.59 -18.95
CA THR A 216 -3.69 0.15 -19.14
C THR A 216 -3.64 -0.20 -20.62
N ILE A 217 -3.12 -1.39 -20.92
CA ILE A 217 -2.97 -1.93 -22.27
C ILE A 217 -3.55 -3.34 -22.35
N LYS A 218 -3.90 -3.79 -23.55
CA LYS A 218 -4.52 -5.10 -23.80
C LYS A 218 -3.66 -6.26 -23.27
N GLU A 219 -2.38 -6.27 -23.61
CA GLU A 219 -1.42 -7.33 -23.23
C GLU A 219 -0.07 -6.70 -22.89
N VAL A 220 0.48 -7.12 -21.77
CA VAL A 220 1.84 -6.80 -21.34
C VAL A 220 2.54 -8.12 -21.04
N ARG A 221 3.64 -8.42 -21.72
CA ARG A 221 4.42 -9.66 -21.54
C ARG A 221 5.60 -9.46 -20.63
N ASP A 222 6.26 -8.33 -20.78
CA ASP A 222 7.51 -8.03 -20.10
C ASP A 222 7.28 -7.17 -18.88
N ARG A 223 8.05 -7.43 -17.84
CA ARG A 223 8.06 -6.64 -16.61
C ARG A 223 9.38 -5.89 -16.52
N PHE A 224 9.32 -4.60 -16.24
CA PHE A 224 10.49 -3.84 -15.88
C PHE A 224 10.14 -2.59 -15.09
N LEU A 225 11.14 -2.09 -14.38
CA LEU A 225 11.09 -0.87 -13.59
C LEU A 225 12.33 -0.04 -13.95
N VAL A 226 12.17 1.23 -14.26
CA VAL A 226 13.28 2.14 -14.60
C VAL A 226 13.20 3.38 -13.74
N PHE A 227 14.32 3.75 -13.14
CA PHE A 227 14.51 5.00 -12.40
C PHE A 227 15.44 5.93 -13.16
N ASP A 228 14.99 7.15 -13.44
CA ASP A 228 15.76 8.27 -14.07
C ASP A 228 16.49 7.89 -15.37
N ARG A 229 16.05 6.83 -16.08
CA ARG A 229 16.76 6.24 -17.24
C ARG A 229 18.22 5.86 -16.94
N LYS A 230 18.53 5.61 -15.68
CA LYS A 230 19.89 5.28 -15.22
C LYS A 230 19.96 3.86 -14.66
N THR A 231 18.93 3.43 -13.95
CA THR A 231 18.89 2.11 -13.33
C THR A 231 17.62 1.41 -13.75
N ALA A 232 17.73 0.17 -14.21
CA ALA A 232 16.59 -0.66 -14.55
C ALA A 232 16.63 -1.99 -13.81
N PHE A 233 15.43 -2.51 -13.50
CA PHE A 233 15.22 -3.82 -12.90
C PHE A 233 14.39 -4.64 -13.86
N ILE A 234 14.91 -5.79 -14.28
CA ILE A 234 14.25 -6.73 -15.19
C ILE A 234 14.34 -8.15 -14.64
N PRO A 235 13.33 -9.03 -14.87
CA PRO A 235 13.46 -10.44 -14.52
C PRO A 235 14.66 -11.09 -15.22
N ALA A 236 15.37 -11.97 -14.51
CA ALA A 236 16.47 -12.73 -15.06
C ALA A 236 16.12 -14.23 -15.02
N GLY A 237 15.72 -14.79 -16.17
CA GLY A 237 15.31 -16.19 -16.26
C GLY A 237 13.89 -16.48 -15.76
N GLU A 238 13.60 -17.75 -15.46
CA GLU A 238 12.27 -18.24 -15.06
C GLU A 238 11.98 -18.16 -13.55
N GLY A 239 12.96 -17.72 -12.74
CA GLY A 239 12.87 -17.68 -11.27
C GLY A 239 12.54 -16.32 -10.68
N GLU A 240 12.95 -16.13 -9.43
CA GLU A 240 12.86 -14.84 -8.70
C GLU A 240 14.09 -13.96 -8.90
N ALA A 241 15.05 -14.38 -9.74
CA ALA A 241 16.25 -13.61 -10.02
C ALA A 241 15.92 -12.33 -10.81
N ILE A 242 16.61 -11.26 -10.43
CA ILE A 242 16.48 -9.92 -11.04
C ILE A 242 17.84 -9.50 -11.60
N ALA A 243 17.84 -9.00 -12.82
CA ALA A 243 18.97 -8.28 -13.38
C ALA A 243 18.78 -6.79 -13.06
N VAL A 244 19.72 -6.23 -12.32
CA VAL A 244 19.83 -4.80 -12.06
C VAL A 244 20.81 -4.21 -13.06
N VAL A 245 20.31 -3.34 -13.92
CA VAL A 245 21.07 -2.77 -15.04
C VAL A 245 21.43 -1.32 -14.71
N TYR A 246 22.72 -1.03 -14.68
CA TYR A 246 23.28 0.31 -14.47
C TYR A 246 23.79 0.94 -15.76
N GLU A 247 23.73 0.20 -16.87
CA GLU A 247 24.13 0.71 -18.19
C GLU A 247 23.06 1.65 -18.74
N GLY A 248 23.42 2.92 -18.87
CA GLY A 248 22.49 3.98 -19.26
C GLY A 248 21.88 3.78 -20.64
N ALA A 249 22.59 3.18 -21.59
CA ALA A 249 22.05 2.89 -22.91
C ALA A 249 20.91 1.86 -22.85
N VAL A 250 21.05 0.82 -22.01
CA VAL A 250 19.99 -0.20 -21.80
C VAL A 250 18.81 0.38 -21.04
N ALA A 251 19.06 1.17 -20.00
CA ALA A 251 17.98 1.84 -19.26
C ALA A 251 17.21 2.84 -20.17
N ALA A 252 17.89 3.58 -21.02
CA ALA A 252 17.27 4.47 -22.01
C ALA A 252 16.47 3.70 -23.07
N PHE A 253 16.96 2.54 -23.52
CA PHE A 253 16.23 1.67 -24.45
C PHE A 253 14.91 1.18 -23.81
N LEU A 254 14.95 0.72 -22.55
CA LEU A 254 13.75 0.31 -21.81
C LEU A 254 12.78 1.48 -21.60
N ALA A 255 13.29 2.68 -21.33
CA ALA A 255 12.46 3.88 -21.26
C ALA A 255 11.79 4.20 -22.62
N GLY A 256 12.51 4.02 -23.73
CA GLY A 256 11.96 4.13 -25.08
C GLY A 256 10.89 3.07 -25.38
N LEU A 257 11.09 1.83 -24.93
CA LEU A 257 10.09 0.77 -25.02
C LEU A 257 8.83 1.12 -24.21
N HIS A 258 9.03 1.59 -22.96
CA HIS A 258 7.93 2.09 -22.14
C HIS A 258 7.16 3.21 -22.85
N GLY A 259 7.84 4.17 -23.49
CA GLY A 259 7.21 5.26 -24.23
C GLY A 259 6.29 4.74 -25.34
N ARG A 260 6.73 3.78 -26.14
CA ARG A 260 5.91 3.17 -27.18
C ARG A 260 4.68 2.46 -26.63
N LEU A 261 4.85 1.71 -25.53
CA LEU A 261 3.72 1.08 -24.84
C LEU A 261 2.76 2.13 -24.28
N TRP A 262 3.30 3.22 -23.75
CA TRP A 262 2.52 4.32 -23.19
C TRP A 262 1.62 5.00 -24.22
N GLU A 263 2.12 5.21 -25.43
CA GLU A 263 1.36 5.81 -26.54
C GLU A 263 0.16 4.95 -26.96
N SER A 264 0.28 3.61 -26.88
CA SER A 264 -0.78 2.66 -27.20
C SER A 264 -1.69 2.31 -26.01
N ALA A 265 -1.39 2.81 -24.83
CA ALA A 265 -2.12 2.50 -23.61
C ALA A 265 -3.23 3.51 -23.32
N PHE A 266 -4.32 3.06 -22.70
CA PHE A 266 -5.47 3.86 -22.33
C PHE A 266 -5.37 4.36 -20.90
N ASP A 267 -5.75 5.60 -20.64
CA ASP A 267 -5.74 6.18 -19.31
C ASP A 267 -6.56 5.34 -18.32
N PHE A 268 -6.01 5.14 -17.14
CA PHE A 268 -6.74 4.51 -16.05
C PHE A 268 -7.66 5.55 -15.42
N ASP A 269 -8.86 5.67 -15.98
CA ASP A 269 -9.91 6.44 -15.33
C ASP A 269 -10.63 5.53 -14.32
N SER A 270 -10.77 6.01 -13.09
CA SER A 270 -11.55 5.34 -12.04
C SER A 270 -13.06 5.39 -12.31
N GLY A 271 -13.51 6.11 -13.34
CA GLY A 271 -14.91 6.28 -13.72
C GLY A 271 -15.48 5.11 -14.55
N ALA A 272 -16.81 4.95 -14.49
CA ALA A 272 -17.55 3.87 -15.17
C ALA A 272 -17.45 3.90 -16.71
N ALA A 273 -17.23 5.05 -17.32
CA ALA A 273 -17.18 5.21 -18.78
C ALA A 273 -15.91 4.62 -19.42
N GLY A 274 -14.74 4.76 -18.75
CA GLY A 274 -13.49 4.12 -19.21
C GLY A 274 -13.49 2.60 -19.04
N TYR A 275 -14.34 2.09 -18.15
CA TYR A 275 -14.47 0.65 -17.88
C TYR A 275 -15.19 -0.11 -19.01
N ALA A 276 -16.17 0.49 -19.66
CA ALA A 276 -16.98 -0.19 -20.69
C ALA A 276 -16.15 -0.53 -21.94
N GLY A 277 -15.36 0.41 -22.48
CA GLY A 277 -14.50 0.16 -23.64
C GLY A 277 -13.41 -0.87 -23.37
N THR A 278 -12.79 -0.80 -22.18
CA THR A 278 -11.75 -1.77 -21.78
C THR A 278 -12.31 -3.15 -21.46
N LEU A 279 -13.59 -3.27 -21.08
CA LEU A 279 -14.24 -4.56 -20.88
C LEU A 279 -14.46 -5.30 -22.21
N GLU A 280 -14.83 -4.57 -23.27
CA GLU A 280 -14.95 -5.13 -24.63
C GLU A 280 -13.60 -5.59 -25.17
N ASP A 281 -12.53 -4.79 -24.97
CA ASP A 281 -11.16 -5.17 -25.36
C ASP A 281 -10.67 -6.41 -24.59
N LEU A 282 -11.00 -6.51 -23.29
CA LEU A 282 -10.69 -7.68 -22.49
C LEU A 282 -11.44 -8.91 -22.99
N LYS A 283 -12.75 -8.79 -23.31
CA LYS A 283 -13.54 -9.87 -23.88
C LYS A 283 -12.97 -10.35 -25.20
N ALA A 284 -12.64 -9.43 -26.11
CA ALA A 284 -12.01 -9.78 -27.38
C ALA A 284 -10.69 -10.53 -27.17
N THR A 285 -9.84 -10.04 -26.23
CA THR A 285 -8.58 -10.70 -25.87
C THR A 285 -8.79 -12.13 -25.36
N LEU A 286 -9.74 -12.31 -24.44
CA LEU A 286 -10.05 -13.62 -23.87
C LEU A 286 -10.58 -14.58 -24.93
N LEU A 287 -11.42 -14.10 -25.84
CA LEU A 287 -11.94 -14.88 -26.95
C LEU A 287 -10.84 -15.28 -27.95
N ASP A 288 -9.95 -14.37 -28.33
CA ASP A 288 -8.78 -14.65 -29.17
C ASP A 288 -7.89 -15.75 -28.57
N LEU A 289 -7.62 -15.65 -27.26
CA LEU A 289 -6.80 -16.63 -26.56
C LEU A 289 -7.51 -17.98 -26.38
N LEU A 290 -8.82 -17.98 -26.16
CA LEU A 290 -9.63 -19.21 -26.17
C LEU A 290 -9.64 -19.87 -27.56
N ALA A 291 -9.73 -19.07 -28.62
CA ALA A 291 -9.68 -19.55 -30.00
C ALA A 291 -8.33 -20.19 -30.37
N SER A 292 -7.22 -19.76 -29.71
CA SER A 292 -5.90 -20.39 -29.87
C SER A 292 -5.79 -21.81 -29.30
N GLY A 293 -6.83 -22.30 -28.60
CA GLY A 293 -6.84 -23.63 -27.97
C GLY A 293 -5.97 -23.76 -26.70
N ALA A 294 -5.45 -22.67 -26.18
CA ALA A 294 -4.64 -22.70 -24.97
C ALA A 294 -5.47 -23.10 -23.73
N LYS A 295 -4.83 -23.76 -22.77
CA LYS A 295 -5.46 -24.15 -21.50
C LYS A 295 -5.78 -22.93 -20.64
N ASP A 296 -6.86 -23.00 -19.86
CA ASP A 296 -7.31 -21.94 -18.94
C ASP A 296 -6.19 -21.37 -18.08
N GLU A 297 -5.37 -22.23 -17.50
CA GLU A 297 -4.23 -21.83 -16.67
C GLU A 297 -3.22 -20.97 -17.44
N VAL A 298 -2.93 -21.36 -18.70
CA VAL A 298 -2.01 -20.64 -19.57
C VAL A 298 -2.58 -19.29 -19.96
N ILE A 299 -3.88 -19.25 -20.32
CA ILE A 299 -4.58 -18.00 -20.68
C ILE A 299 -4.62 -17.08 -19.45
N ALA A 300 -5.09 -17.58 -18.31
CA ALA A 300 -5.17 -16.81 -17.07
C ALA A 300 -3.82 -16.18 -16.71
N ARG A 301 -2.74 -16.97 -16.79
CA ARG A 301 -1.38 -16.47 -16.56
C ARG A 301 -0.95 -15.42 -17.60
N ARG A 302 -1.27 -15.63 -18.87
CA ARG A 302 -0.91 -14.70 -19.96
C ARG A 302 -1.62 -13.34 -19.85
N VAL A 303 -2.89 -13.34 -19.45
CA VAL A 303 -3.66 -12.10 -19.24
C VAL A 303 -3.54 -11.53 -17.81
N GLY A 304 -2.74 -12.18 -16.94
CA GLY A 304 -2.44 -11.68 -15.61
C GLY A 304 -3.59 -11.77 -14.62
N MET A 305 -4.45 -12.81 -14.70
CA MET A 305 -5.55 -13.01 -13.75
C MET A 305 -5.51 -14.40 -13.12
N SER A 306 -6.22 -14.57 -11.99
CA SER A 306 -6.39 -15.90 -11.40
C SER A 306 -7.31 -16.76 -12.27
N GLU A 307 -7.13 -18.10 -12.25
CA GLU A 307 -8.05 -19.01 -12.96
C GLU A 307 -9.51 -18.83 -12.56
N ARG A 308 -9.77 -18.53 -11.27
CA ARG A 308 -11.11 -18.24 -10.77
C ARG A 308 -11.71 -17.01 -11.45
N THR A 309 -10.92 -15.94 -11.58
CA THR A 309 -11.32 -14.71 -12.25
C THR A 309 -11.54 -14.95 -13.73
N PHE A 310 -10.63 -15.68 -14.38
CA PHE A 310 -10.75 -16.08 -15.78
C PHE A 310 -12.04 -16.86 -16.05
N ARG A 311 -12.33 -17.92 -15.26
CA ARG A 311 -13.54 -18.72 -15.38
C ARG A 311 -14.81 -17.87 -15.21
N ARG A 312 -14.79 -16.88 -14.31
CA ARG A 312 -15.91 -15.94 -14.16
C ARG A 312 -16.13 -15.09 -15.40
N HIS A 313 -15.06 -14.55 -16.01
CA HIS A 313 -15.16 -13.78 -17.25
C HIS A 313 -15.65 -14.64 -18.41
N VAL A 314 -15.13 -15.85 -18.56
CA VAL A 314 -15.60 -16.80 -19.58
C VAL A 314 -17.09 -17.11 -19.42
N ALA A 315 -17.56 -17.34 -18.19
CA ALA A 315 -18.96 -17.57 -17.91
C ALA A 315 -19.84 -16.36 -18.30
N THR A 316 -19.39 -15.15 -17.99
CA THR A 316 -20.06 -13.90 -18.40
C THR A 316 -20.14 -13.77 -19.92
N ILE A 317 -19.02 -14.00 -20.61
CA ILE A 317 -18.97 -13.96 -22.09
C ILE A 317 -19.91 -15.00 -22.71
N MET A 318 -19.92 -16.23 -22.17
CA MET A 318 -20.83 -17.27 -22.63
C MET A 318 -22.31 -16.88 -22.45
N GLN A 319 -22.64 -16.27 -21.32
CA GLN A 319 -24.00 -15.79 -21.04
C GLN A 319 -24.41 -14.67 -22.02
N GLU A 320 -23.56 -13.70 -22.28
CA GLU A 320 -23.82 -12.60 -23.21
C GLU A 320 -23.98 -13.07 -24.65
N LEU A 321 -23.19 -14.06 -25.07
CA LEU A 321 -23.29 -14.69 -26.38
C LEU A 321 -24.42 -15.74 -26.45
N SER A 322 -25.14 -15.98 -25.35
CA SER A 322 -26.16 -17.05 -25.28
C SER A 322 -25.60 -18.43 -25.68
N ALA A 323 -24.33 -18.68 -25.36
CA ALA A 323 -23.61 -19.91 -25.68
C ALA A 323 -23.72 -20.93 -24.54
N THR A 324 -24.03 -22.17 -24.86
CA THR A 324 -24.10 -23.29 -23.86
C THR A 324 -22.77 -24.02 -23.69
N SER A 325 -21.79 -23.78 -24.56
CA SER A 325 -20.46 -24.33 -24.49
C SER A 325 -19.39 -23.34 -24.96
N ARG A 326 -18.14 -23.53 -24.54
CA ARG A 326 -17.00 -22.70 -25.00
C ARG A 326 -16.80 -22.76 -26.51
N PHE A 327 -17.01 -23.93 -27.11
CA PHE A 327 -16.96 -24.09 -28.55
C PHE A 327 -18.01 -23.25 -29.25
N GLN A 328 -19.25 -23.29 -28.74
CA GLN A 328 -20.34 -22.46 -29.27
C GLN A 328 -20.04 -20.97 -29.08
N ALA A 329 -19.49 -20.56 -27.96
CA ALA A 329 -19.08 -19.18 -27.74
C ALA A 329 -18.02 -18.72 -28.74
N GLY A 330 -17.02 -19.56 -29.07
CA GLY A 330 -16.02 -19.28 -30.10
C GLY A 330 -16.64 -19.13 -31.50
N VAL A 331 -17.55 -20.02 -31.87
CA VAL A 331 -18.25 -19.94 -33.15
C VAL A 331 -19.09 -18.67 -33.26
N LEU A 332 -19.83 -18.31 -32.21
CA LEU A 332 -20.65 -17.11 -32.17
C LEU A 332 -19.79 -15.84 -32.19
N ALA A 333 -18.68 -15.82 -31.47
CA ALA A 333 -17.74 -14.72 -31.47
C ALA A 333 -17.12 -14.47 -32.86
N ALA A 334 -16.74 -15.53 -33.57
CA ALA A 334 -16.27 -15.43 -34.96
C ALA A 334 -17.35 -14.91 -35.91
N ARG A 335 -18.61 -15.35 -35.75
CA ARG A 335 -19.74 -14.89 -36.59
C ARG A 335 -20.13 -13.44 -36.33
N THR A 336 -19.93 -12.94 -35.13
CA THR A 336 -20.18 -11.54 -34.73
C THR A 336 -19.01 -10.61 -34.98
N GLY A 337 -17.89 -11.13 -35.51
CA GLY A 337 -16.69 -10.34 -35.78
C GLY A 337 -15.92 -9.94 -34.51
N LEU A 338 -16.19 -10.56 -33.38
CA LEU A 338 -15.48 -10.35 -32.13
C LEU A 338 -14.10 -11.05 -32.08
N VAL A 339 -13.90 -12.04 -32.96
CA VAL A 339 -12.67 -12.79 -33.13
C VAL A 339 -12.35 -12.92 -34.61
N ASP A 340 -11.08 -12.68 -34.99
CA ASP A 340 -10.64 -12.91 -36.36
C ASP A 340 -10.45 -14.43 -36.57
N PRO A 341 -11.14 -15.06 -37.52
CA PRO A 341 -11.05 -16.49 -37.77
C PRO A 341 -9.70 -16.93 -38.39
N ALA A 342 -8.79 -16.02 -38.69
CA ALA A 342 -7.51 -16.37 -39.29
C ALA A 342 -6.57 -17.03 -38.25
N PRO A 343 -6.05 -18.26 -38.52
CA PRO A 343 -5.09 -18.87 -37.61
C PRO A 343 -3.79 -18.08 -37.67
N ARG A 344 -3.43 -17.42 -36.60
CA ARG A 344 -2.06 -16.92 -36.42
C ARG A 344 -1.15 -18.15 -36.23
N SER A 345 -0.44 -18.50 -37.28
CA SER A 345 0.63 -19.50 -37.24
C SER A 345 1.83 -18.88 -36.52
N ASP A 346 1.86 -19.01 -35.19
CA ASP A 346 3.07 -18.83 -34.38
C ASP A 346 3.35 -20.14 -33.64
N ALA A 347 3.76 -21.15 -34.47
CA ALA A 347 4.42 -22.36 -34.01
C ALA A 347 5.80 -22.35 -34.63
N ALA A 348 6.79 -21.83 -33.93
CA ALA A 348 8.20 -22.18 -34.04
C ALA A 348 8.92 -21.73 -32.78
#